data_a002460199e43a630c53814e1e3484d7
#
_entry.id   a002460199e43a630c53814e1e3484d7
#
_cell.length_a   1.000
_cell.length_b   1.000
_cell.length_c   1.000
_cell.angle_alpha   90.00
_cell.angle_beta   90.00
_cell.angle_gamma   90.00
#
_symmetry.space_group_name_H-M   'P 1'
#
loop_
_entity.id
_entity.type
_entity.pdbx_description
1 polymer ?
#
loop_
_entity_poly.entity_id
_entity_poly.type
_entity_poly.pdbx_seq_one_letter_code
_entity_poly.pdbx_strand_id
1 'polypeptide(L)'
;MKRFLLFANQLYCYQILRPLQKAITERGDEAAWFLHKIPNLLTEQDAPLLSTVEAVKEFNPDAVFVPTNWVPDFFPGIKVQVFHGFDVGKRAGTRQEHARIRGLFDLYCTQGPQTTRQFEEKAEKYGHFRVAETGWSMLDPLLQPE
;
A
#
# COMPACT_ATOMS: atom_id res chain seq x y z
N MET A 1 -2.12 -19.72 -5.19
CA MET A 1 -1.07 -18.69 -5.04
C MET A 1 -1.60 -17.34 -5.52
N LYS A 2 -1.47 -16.34 -4.68
CA LYS A 2 -1.88 -14.98 -5.04
C LYS A 2 -0.67 -14.16 -5.50
N ARG A 3 -0.95 -13.11 -6.27
CA ARG A 3 0.07 -12.21 -6.80
C ARG A 3 -0.18 -10.80 -6.31
N PHE A 4 0.86 -10.17 -5.80
CA PHE A 4 0.78 -8.82 -5.23
C PHE A 4 1.80 -7.91 -5.88
N LEU A 5 1.35 -6.75 -6.31
CA LEU A 5 2.22 -5.71 -6.84
C LEU A 5 2.50 -4.67 -5.76
N LEU A 6 3.77 -4.35 -5.60
CA LEU A 6 4.23 -3.33 -4.65
C LEU A 6 4.56 -2.08 -5.46
N PHE A 7 3.70 -1.07 -5.36
CA PHE A 7 3.83 0.15 -6.14
C PHE A 7 4.53 1.23 -5.33
N ALA A 8 5.63 1.77 -5.85
CA ALA A 8 6.41 2.77 -5.17
C ALA A 8 6.67 3.97 -6.08
N ASN A 9 6.29 5.16 -5.62
CA ASN A 9 6.53 6.42 -6.31
C ASN A 9 7.18 7.48 -5.42
N GLN A 10 7.64 7.08 -4.23
CA GLN A 10 8.41 7.90 -3.31
C GLN A 10 9.44 7.00 -2.63
N LEU A 11 10.56 7.59 -2.20
CA LEU A 11 11.64 6.80 -1.59
C LEU A 11 11.19 6.09 -0.31
N TYR A 12 10.33 6.72 0.50
CA TYR A 12 9.87 6.09 1.75
C TYR A 12 9.01 4.84 1.52
N CYS A 13 8.52 4.61 0.30
CA CYS A 13 7.73 3.43 -0.01
C CYS A 13 8.50 2.13 0.22
N TYR A 14 9.81 2.13 0.00
CA TYR A 14 10.62 0.93 0.21
C TYR A 14 10.51 0.41 1.65
N GLN A 15 10.58 1.31 2.63
CA GLN A 15 10.51 0.92 4.04
C GLN A 15 9.14 0.38 4.43
N ILE A 16 8.10 0.87 3.79
CA ILE A 16 6.72 0.43 4.07
C ILE A 16 6.44 -0.89 3.38
N LEU A 17 6.88 -1.05 2.15
CA LEU A 17 6.52 -2.21 1.33
C LEU A 17 7.40 -3.43 1.57
N ARG A 18 8.64 -3.28 2.01
CA ARG A 18 9.50 -4.43 2.28
C ARG A 18 8.98 -5.37 3.38
N PRO A 19 8.43 -4.88 4.50
CA PRO A 19 7.77 -5.78 5.45
C PRO A 19 6.59 -6.53 4.85
N LEU A 20 5.83 -5.88 3.97
CA LEU A 20 4.73 -6.55 3.26
C LEU A 20 5.26 -7.59 2.30
N GLN A 21 6.32 -7.29 1.55
CA GLN A 21 6.98 -8.24 0.69
C GLN A 21 7.38 -9.51 1.45
N LYS A 22 7.99 -9.32 2.62
CA LYS A 22 8.39 -10.43 3.47
C LYS A 22 7.19 -11.30 3.86
N ALA A 23 6.11 -10.68 4.30
CA ALA A 23 4.90 -11.40 4.68
C ALA A 23 4.29 -12.17 3.50
N ILE A 24 4.28 -11.55 2.31
CA ILE A 24 3.77 -12.20 1.10
C ILE A 24 4.57 -13.45 0.77
N THR A 25 5.90 -13.34 0.77
CA THR A 25 6.76 -14.46 0.41
C THR A 25 6.73 -15.57 1.46
N GLU A 26 6.64 -15.22 2.73
CA GLU A 26 6.52 -16.21 3.82
C GLU A 26 5.23 -17.02 3.72
N ARG A 27 4.18 -16.45 3.14
CA ARG A 27 2.92 -17.16 2.90
C ARG A 27 2.95 -18.03 1.65
N GLY A 28 4.01 -17.98 0.86
CA GLY A 28 4.10 -18.69 -0.38
C GLY A 28 3.43 -18.01 -1.56
N ASP A 29 3.09 -16.73 -1.41
CA ASP A 29 2.51 -15.94 -2.49
C ASP A 29 3.61 -15.23 -3.27
N GLU A 30 3.25 -14.66 -4.43
CA GLU A 30 4.17 -13.95 -5.30
C GLU A 30 4.08 -12.44 -5.10
N ALA A 31 5.24 -11.77 -5.11
CA ALA A 31 5.33 -10.33 -5.11
C ALA A 31 6.14 -9.85 -6.30
N ALA A 32 5.86 -8.64 -6.76
CA ALA A 32 6.66 -7.94 -7.74
C ALA A 32 6.58 -6.45 -7.45
N TRP A 33 7.57 -5.70 -7.92
CA TRP A 33 7.66 -4.25 -7.71
C TRP A 33 7.37 -3.50 -9.01
N PHE A 34 6.79 -2.34 -8.88
CA PHE A 34 6.71 -1.33 -9.94
C PHE A 34 7.15 0.00 -9.37
N LEU A 35 8.16 0.62 -9.98
CA LEU A 35 8.72 1.90 -9.53
C LEU A 35 8.31 2.99 -10.52
N HIS A 36 7.75 4.08 -10.00
CA HIS A 36 7.31 5.20 -10.80
C HIS A 36 8.12 6.45 -10.47
N LYS A 37 9.01 6.84 -11.37
CA LYS A 37 9.81 8.07 -11.28
C LYS A 37 10.66 8.18 -10.00
N ILE A 38 11.19 7.07 -9.52
CA ILE A 38 12.10 7.06 -8.38
C ILE A 38 13.32 6.19 -8.70
N PRO A 39 14.45 6.42 -8.02
CA PRO A 39 15.62 5.54 -8.19
C PRO A 39 15.31 4.10 -7.80
N ASN A 40 15.91 3.17 -8.52
CA ASN A 40 15.80 1.74 -8.22
C ASN A 40 16.78 1.38 -7.10
N LEU A 41 16.25 1.19 -5.90
CA LEU A 41 17.02 0.77 -4.73
C LEU A 41 16.79 -0.71 -4.40
N LEU A 42 16.17 -1.47 -5.31
CA LEU A 42 15.95 -2.89 -5.12
C LEU A 42 17.26 -3.66 -5.18
N THR A 43 17.32 -4.75 -4.42
CA THR A 43 18.47 -5.64 -4.34
C THR A 43 18.10 -7.03 -4.83
N GLU A 44 19.06 -7.94 -4.88
CA GLU A 44 18.83 -9.33 -5.25
C GLU A 44 17.88 -10.06 -4.30
N GLN A 45 17.73 -9.53 -3.08
CA GLN A 45 16.85 -10.12 -2.07
C GLN A 45 15.40 -9.67 -2.23
N ASP A 46 15.17 -8.62 -3.00
CA ASP A 46 13.82 -8.14 -3.26
C ASP A 46 13.14 -8.95 -4.37
N ALA A 47 11.82 -8.91 -4.41
CA ALA A 47 11.05 -9.51 -5.49
C ALA A 47 11.36 -8.81 -6.82
N PRO A 48 11.02 -9.43 -7.97
CA PRO A 48 11.36 -8.87 -9.27
C PRO A 48 10.74 -7.52 -9.54
N LEU A 49 11.45 -6.69 -10.29
CA LEU A 49 10.95 -5.42 -10.80
C LEU A 49 10.26 -5.64 -12.15
N LEU A 50 9.03 -5.14 -12.26
CA LEU A 50 8.31 -5.08 -13.53
C LEU A 50 8.52 -3.67 -14.09
N SER A 51 9.15 -3.57 -15.24
CA SER A 51 9.59 -2.28 -15.78
C SER A 51 8.58 -1.61 -16.72
N THR A 52 7.54 -2.32 -17.12
CA THR A 52 6.56 -1.81 -18.09
C THR A 52 5.14 -2.11 -17.60
N VAL A 53 4.19 -1.33 -18.16
CA VAL A 53 2.76 -1.58 -17.91
C VAL A 53 2.35 -2.95 -18.44
N GLU A 54 2.88 -3.35 -19.57
CA GLU A 54 2.60 -4.66 -20.17
C GLU A 54 3.03 -5.78 -19.25
N ALA A 55 4.21 -5.65 -18.60
CA ALA A 55 4.68 -6.64 -17.64
C ALA A 55 3.74 -6.72 -16.42
N VAL A 56 3.19 -5.60 -15.98
CA VAL A 56 2.20 -5.60 -14.90
C VAL A 56 0.94 -6.34 -15.32
N LYS A 57 0.47 -6.10 -16.52
CA LYS A 57 -0.73 -6.78 -17.04
C LYS A 57 -0.51 -8.28 -17.18
N GLU A 58 0.67 -8.70 -17.62
CA GLU A 58 1.01 -10.13 -17.70
C GLU A 58 1.11 -10.76 -16.32
N PHE A 59 1.69 -10.05 -15.36
CA PHE A 59 1.76 -10.49 -13.97
C PHE A 59 0.36 -10.66 -13.38
N ASN A 60 -0.57 -9.80 -13.79
CA ASN A 60 -1.98 -9.83 -13.41
C ASN A 60 -2.16 -9.92 -11.89
N PRO A 61 -1.74 -8.90 -11.13
CA PRO A 61 -1.81 -8.96 -9.68
C PRO A 61 -3.25 -9.04 -9.17
N ASP A 62 -3.45 -9.79 -8.10
CA ASP A 62 -4.72 -9.83 -7.39
C ASP A 62 -4.93 -8.53 -6.59
N ALA A 63 -3.85 -7.93 -6.12
CA ALA A 63 -3.89 -6.66 -5.40
C ALA A 63 -2.63 -5.84 -5.66
N VAL A 64 -2.78 -4.52 -5.57
CA VAL A 64 -1.68 -3.56 -5.68
C VAL A 64 -1.61 -2.79 -4.37
N PHE A 65 -0.48 -2.87 -3.67
CA PHE A 65 -0.24 -2.14 -2.42
C PHE A 65 0.41 -0.79 -2.72
N VAL A 66 -0.20 0.28 -2.20
CA VAL A 66 0.20 1.66 -2.50
C VAL A 66 0.32 2.46 -1.21
N PRO A 67 1.54 2.89 -0.82
CA PRO A 67 1.70 3.75 0.36
C PRO A 67 1.28 5.19 0.14
N THR A 68 1.21 5.63 -1.12
CA THR A 68 0.90 7.00 -1.49
C THR A 68 -0.54 7.14 -1.97
N ASN A 69 -0.89 8.30 -2.53
CA ASN A 69 -2.26 8.64 -2.83
C ASN A 69 -2.69 8.34 -4.26
N TRP A 70 -1.78 7.79 -5.06
CA TRP A 70 -2.05 7.59 -6.48
C TRP A 70 -1.42 6.29 -6.99
N VAL A 71 -2.14 5.64 -7.87
CA VAL A 71 -1.68 4.47 -8.61
C VAL A 71 -2.44 4.47 -9.94
N PRO A 72 -1.83 3.96 -11.04
CA PRO A 72 -2.58 3.82 -12.29
C PRO A 72 -3.82 2.94 -12.07
N ASP A 73 -4.99 3.48 -12.38
CA ASP A 73 -6.26 2.78 -12.16
C ASP A 73 -6.43 1.58 -13.10
N PHE A 74 -5.71 1.58 -14.23
CA PHE A 74 -5.78 0.49 -15.20
C PHE A 74 -4.90 -0.72 -14.84
N PHE A 75 -4.13 -0.65 -13.76
CA PHE A 75 -3.42 -1.83 -13.28
C PHE A 75 -4.43 -2.87 -12.80
N PRO A 76 -4.26 -4.17 -13.15
CA PRO A 76 -5.17 -5.21 -12.67
C PRO A 76 -5.13 -5.36 -11.15
N GLY A 77 -6.23 -5.90 -10.59
CA GLY A 77 -6.32 -6.20 -9.18
C GLY A 77 -6.93 -5.08 -8.36
N ILE A 78 -7.29 -5.39 -7.14
CA ILE A 78 -7.80 -4.39 -6.21
C ILE A 78 -6.68 -3.46 -5.77
N LYS A 79 -7.02 -2.22 -5.49
CA LYS A 79 -6.04 -1.21 -5.05
C LYS A 79 -6.14 -1.06 -3.54
N VAL A 80 -5.02 -1.28 -2.86
CA VAL A 80 -4.96 -1.28 -1.40
C VAL A 80 -4.03 -0.16 -0.95
N GLN A 81 -4.57 0.81 -0.22
CA GLN A 81 -3.75 1.87 0.35
C GLN A 81 -3.24 1.47 1.72
N VAL A 82 -1.92 1.60 1.93
CA VAL A 82 -1.26 1.21 3.18
C VAL A 82 -0.56 2.39 3.85
N PHE A 83 -0.95 3.57 3.59
CA PHE A 83 -0.47 4.84 4.14
C PHE A 83 1.01 4.88 4.56
N HIS A 84 1.59 6.07 4.56
CA HIS A 84 3.03 6.28 4.79
C HIS A 84 3.36 6.91 6.15
N GLY A 85 2.37 7.15 7.01
CA GLY A 85 2.59 7.73 8.33
C GLY A 85 1.29 7.85 9.10
N PHE A 86 1.42 8.19 10.38
CA PHE A 86 0.24 8.41 11.22
C PHE A 86 -0.35 9.77 10.94
N ASP A 87 -1.67 9.82 10.84
CA ASP A 87 -2.40 11.08 10.79
C ASP A 87 -2.85 11.46 12.20
N VAL A 88 -2.12 12.34 12.81
CA VAL A 88 -2.45 12.84 14.15
C VAL A 88 -2.60 14.36 14.10
N GLY A 89 -3.30 14.86 13.10
CA GLY A 89 -3.45 16.29 12.92
C GLY A 89 -2.14 16.99 12.61
N LYS A 90 -1.30 16.36 11.85
CA LYS A 90 0.04 16.82 11.49
C LYS A 90 0.04 18.20 10.83
N ARG A 91 -1.01 18.50 10.10
CA ARG A 91 -1.14 19.77 9.40
C ARG A 91 -2.35 20.48 9.96
N ALA A 92 -2.15 21.64 10.54
CA ALA A 92 -3.25 22.45 11.06
C ALA A 92 -4.25 22.68 9.91
N GLY A 93 -5.52 22.39 10.16
CA GLY A 93 -6.58 22.59 9.18
C GLY A 93 -6.68 21.56 8.06
N THR A 94 -5.78 20.56 8.02
CA THR A 94 -5.77 19.57 6.92
C THR A 94 -6.14 18.16 7.36
N ARG A 95 -6.68 18.01 8.55
CA ARG A 95 -7.09 16.72 9.08
C ARG A 95 -8.03 15.97 8.13
N GLN A 96 -8.94 16.69 7.50
CA GLN A 96 -9.89 16.10 6.56
C GLN A 96 -9.23 15.65 5.26
N GLU A 97 -8.14 16.30 4.85
CA GLU A 97 -7.42 15.93 3.64
C GLU A 97 -6.72 14.59 3.78
N HIS A 98 -6.16 14.29 4.97
CA HIS A 98 -5.51 13.02 5.20
C HIS A 98 -6.49 11.86 5.08
N ALA A 99 -7.68 12.02 5.65
CA ALA A 99 -8.73 11.01 5.56
C ALA A 99 -9.59 11.16 4.30
N ARG A 100 -9.12 11.93 3.31
CA ARG A 100 -9.85 12.15 2.07
C ARG A 100 -9.90 10.87 1.24
N ILE A 101 -11.09 10.55 0.73
CA ILE A 101 -11.27 9.42 -0.17
C ILE A 101 -10.91 9.88 -1.58
N ARG A 102 -9.99 9.15 -2.20
CA ARG A 102 -9.47 9.52 -3.51
C ARG A 102 -10.11 8.76 -4.66
N GLY A 103 -11.01 7.83 -4.36
CA GLY A 103 -11.77 7.09 -5.38
C GLY A 103 -10.98 6.03 -6.13
N LEU A 104 -9.70 5.87 -5.83
CA LEU A 104 -8.84 4.91 -6.52
C LEU A 104 -8.69 3.59 -5.78
N PHE A 105 -9.04 3.56 -4.49
CA PHE A 105 -8.71 2.44 -3.64
C PHE A 105 -9.95 1.64 -3.24
N ASP A 106 -9.79 0.33 -3.25
CA ASP A 106 -10.83 -0.62 -2.86
C ASP A 106 -10.75 -1.00 -1.39
N LEU A 107 -9.56 -0.89 -0.81
CA LEU A 107 -9.30 -1.20 0.58
C LEU A 107 -8.33 -0.17 1.16
N TYR A 108 -8.65 0.33 2.35
CA TYR A 108 -7.78 1.19 3.13
C TYR A 108 -7.30 0.43 4.35
N CYS A 109 -5.97 0.26 4.48
CA CYS A 109 -5.34 -0.35 5.65
C CYS A 109 -4.97 0.77 6.61
N THR A 110 -5.69 0.90 7.71
CA THR A 110 -5.51 1.98 8.65
C THR A 110 -4.52 1.61 9.75
N GLN A 111 -3.92 2.63 10.35
CA GLN A 111 -2.79 2.47 11.26
C GLN A 111 -3.21 2.26 12.72
N GLY A 112 -4.37 2.78 13.10
CA GLY A 112 -4.86 2.66 14.46
C GLY A 112 -6.32 3.09 14.57
N PRO A 113 -6.92 2.99 15.78
CA PRO A 113 -8.36 3.19 15.96
C PRO A 113 -8.87 4.55 15.49
N GLN A 114 -8.09 5.61 15.67
CA GLN A 114 -8.52 6.95 15.29
C GLN A 114 -8.67 7.07 13.77
N THR A 115 -7.68 6.61 13.02
CA THR A 115 -7.71 6.62 11.56
C THR A 115 -8.80 5.67 11.06
N THR A 116 -8.91 4.50 11.65
CA THR A 116 -9.92 3.50 11.29
C THR A 116 -11.32 4.09 11.38
N ARG A 117 -11.64 4.78 12.46
CA ARG A 117 -12.96 5.37 12.66
C ARG A 117 -13.30 6.36 11.56
N GLN A 118 -12.36 7.22 11.20
CA GLN A 118 -12.58 8.22 10.15
C GLN A 118 -12.88 7.57 8.81
N PHE A 119 -12.15 6.52 8.45
CA PHE A 119 -12.34 5.83 7.18
C PHE A 119 -13.59 4.94 7.17
N GLU A 120 -13.93 4.34 8.30
CA GLU A 120 -15.16 3.55 8.40
C GLU A 120 -16.41 4.40 8.22
N GLU A 121 -16.43 5.60 8.80
CA GLU A 121 -17.54 6.54 8.61
C GLU A 121 -17.71 6.89 7.13
N LYS A 122 -16.59 7.08 6.42
CA LYS A 122 -16.62 7.38 4.99
C LYS A 122 -16.98 6.15 4.15
N ALA A 123 -16.54 4.96 4.56
CA ALA A 123 -16.92 3.73 3.88
C ALA A 123 -18.42 3.50 3.94
N GLU A 124 -19.03 3.75 5.10
CA GLU A 124 -20.48 3.65 5.26
C GLU A 124 -21.20 4.67 4.36
N LYS A 125 -20.66 5.88 4.27
CA LYS A 125 -21.28 6.95 3.48
C LYS A 125 -21.16 6.71 1.97
N TYR A 126 -19.99 6.31 1.50
CA TYR A 126 -19.72 6.19 0.06
C TYR A 126 -19.91 4.77 -0.49
N GLY A 127 -19.65 3.75 0.31
CA GLY A 127 -20.02 2.37 -0.02
C GLY A 127 -19.14 1.62 -1.02
N HIS A 128 -18.12 2.26 -1.59
CA HIS A 128 -17.31 1.63 -2.65
C HIS A 128 -15.98 1.04 -2.19
N PHE A 129 -15.67 1.13 -0.92
CA PHE A 129 -14.41 0.60 -0.39
C PHE A 129 -14.60 0.00 1.00
N ARG A 130 -13.61 -0.76 1.43
CA ARG A 130 -13.56 -1.37 2.76
C ARG A 130 -12.38 -0.82 3.54
N VAL A 131 -12.42 -1.01 4.85
CA VAL A 131 -11.38 -0.54 5.76
C VAL A 131 -10.94 -1.70 6.63
N ALA A 132 -9.62 -1.85 6.80
CA ALA A 132 -9.04 -2.85 7.70
C ALA A 132 -7.99 -2.17 8.58
N GLU A 133 -8.09 -2.33 9.88
CA GLU A 133 -7.07 -1.82 10.80
C GLU A 133 -5.93 -2.81 10.86
N THR A 134 -4.78 -2.44 10.30
CA THR A 134 -3.62 -3.34 10.17
C THR A 134 -2.41 -2.90 10.96
N GLY A 135 -2.44 -1.68 11.50
CA GLY A 135 -1.22 -1.07 12.01
C GLY A 135 -0.37 -0.51 10.87
N TRP A 136 0.84 -0.18 11.18
CA TRP A 136 1.77 0.42 10.22
C TRP A 136 2.94 -0.54 9.99
N SER A 137 3.01 -1.11 8.80
CA SER A 137 3.99 -2.16 8.46
C SER A 137 5.44 -1.70 8.65
N MET A 138 5.70 -0.41 8.54
CA MET A 138 7.03 0.16 8.75
C MET A 138 7.57 -0.12 10.16
N LEU A 139 6.69 -0.40 11.12
CA LEU A 139 7.08 -0.75 12.48
C LEU A 139 7.37 -2.24 12.68
N ASP A 140 6.99 -3.07 11.73
CA ASP A 140 7.14 -4.53 11.86
C ASP A 140 8.57 -4.97 12.18
N PRO A 141 9.62 -4.39 11.57
CA PRO A 141 10.98 -4.79 11.88
C PRO A 141 11.36 -4.59 13.35
N LEU A 142 10.73 -3.65 14.05
CA LEU A 142 10.98 -3.39 15.46
C LEU A 142 10.39 -4.45 16.38
N LEU A 143 9.43 -5.23 15.88
CA LEU A 143 8.71 -6.25 16.64
C LEU A 143 9.28 -7.64 16.42
N GLN A 144 10.25 -7.79 15.54
CA GLN A 144 10.82 -9.09 15.21
C GLN A 144 11.89 -9.48 16.21
N PRO A 145 11.94 -10.73 16.66
CA PRO A 145 13.04 -11.22 17.49
C PRO A 145 14.32 -11.22 16.67
N GLU A 146 15.43 -10.91 17.34
CA GLU A 146 16.74 -10.95 16.72
C GLU A 146 17.17 -12.36 16.35
#